data_2d08c3055cf3052960099b01d3c3617e
#
_entry.id   2d08c3055cf3052960099b01d3c3617e
#
_cell.length_a   1.000
_cell.length_b   1.000
_cell.length_c   1.000
_cell.angle_alpha   90.00
_cell.angle_beta   90.00
_cell.angle_gamma   90.00
#
_symmetry.space_group_name_H-M   'P 1'
#
loop_
_entity.id
_entity.type
_entity.pdbx_description
1 polymer ?
#
loop_
_entity_poly.entity_id
_entity_poly.type
_entity_poly.pdbx_seq_one_letter_code
_entity_poly.pdbx_strand_id
1 'polypeptide(L)'
;MENWGLAEWLHWQETLNPKEIDLSLNRIRNVASRLEILPPENLTFLIGGTNGKGTTLALIEDILIQKGLKVGGYTSPHLNNYNERICVNKKPVDDSRLIESFKLVESVRKDIPLTYFEFGTLAAFITLNDLNCEAWLIEVGLGGRLDATNIISPSISIITNIALDHQEWLGSTLEEIAKEKAGIISAKIPCIFGDPSLPKNIEQTALEKGSDLYVLGRDFSLSGYWGRLVWQGKDAAINSIRIPSHWAEGEIDDLCLALMAIEIVDSELLPTTKELNHLLNNFSVSGRFEIIEKKQTWILDVAHNPHAAENLRKRLESLDPYKKITAILSLMQDKDIIGFVKVLDDLVAHWIVCEMDTPRSHSVQTLQKKLIDYGISNVTSASGLLEAFSNVKNHTKKNDRILITGSFEIVGPAKKWLDSE
;
A
#
# COMPACT_ATOMS: atom_id res chain seq x y z
N MET A 1 -16.75 -27.68 5.26
CA MET A 1 -15.44 -27.00 5.32
C MET A 1 -14.26 -27.93 4.96
N GLU A 2 -14.29 -29.23 5.21
CA GLU A 2 -13.14 -30.12 4.90
C GLU A 2 -12.70 -30.09 3.43
N ASN A 3 -13.64 -29.95 2.49
CA ASN A 3 -13.38 -29.97 1.05
C ASN A 3 -13.53 -28.61 0.36
N TRP A 4 -13.54 -27.51 1.12
CA TRP A 4 -13.67 -26.17 0.56
C TRP A 4 -12.36 -25.74 -0.12
N GLY A 5 -12.50 -25.17 -1.32
CA GLY A 5 -11.43 -24.42 -1.95
C GLY A 5 -11.28 -23.01 -1.38
N LEU A 6 -10.32 -22.24 -1.88
CA LEU A 6 -10.03 -20.90 -1.38
C LEU A 6 -11.25 -19.97 -1.53
N ALA A 7 -11.95 -20.01 -2.65
CA ALA A 7 -13.09 -19.12 -2.91
C ALA A 7 -14.24 -19.32 -1.90
N GLU A 8 -14.56 -20.59 -1.57
CA GLU A 8 -15.58 -20.90 -0.57
C GLU A 8 -15.18 -20.42 0.83
N TRP A 9 -13.90 -20.55 1.20
CA TRP A 9 -13.39 -20.04 2.46
C TRP A 9 -13.50 -18.52 2.55
N LEU A 10 -13.11 -17.80 1.51
CA LEU A 10 -13.16 -16.33 1.48
C LEU A 10 -14.61 -15.82 1.56
N HIS A 11 -15.51 -16.38 0.75
CA HIS A 11 -16.92 -16.01 0.78
C HIS A 11 -17.57 -16.27 2.15
N TRP A 12 -17.24 -17.40 2.78
CA TRP A 12 -17.75 -17.70 4.11
C TRP A 12 -17.21 -16.72 5.18
N GLN A 13 -15.93 -16.33 5.11
CA GLN A 13 -15.35 -15.37 6.04
C GLN A 13 -16.07 -14.02 6.01
N GLU A 14 -16.57 -13.59 4.86
CA GLU A 14 -17.38 -12.35 4.73
C GLU A 14 -18.69 -12.43 5.52
N THR A 15 -19.20 -13.63 5.78
CA THR A 15 -20.46 -13.83 6.52
C THR A 15 -20.29 -13.95 8.03
N LEU A 16 -19.06 -14.08 8.55
CA LEU A 16 -18.79 -14.33 9.97
C LEU A 16 -19.15 -13.16 10.87
N ASN A 17 -18.90 -11.95 10.41
CA ASN A 17 -19.23 -10.73 11.15
C ASN A 17 -20.22 -9.91 10.33
N PRO A 18 -21.34 -9.45 10.93
CA PRO A 18 -22.30 -8.61 10.22
C PRO A 18 -21.76 -7.24 9.84
N LYS A 19 -20.62 -6.83 10.42
CA LYS A 19 -19.94 -5.59 10.11
C LYS A 19 -18.68 -5.90 9.29
N GLU A 20 -18.55 -5.29 8.13
CA GLU A 20 -17.34 -5.35 7.30
C GLU A 20 -16.12 -4.80 8.05
N ILE A 21 -16.30 -3.67 8.75
CA ILE A 21 -15.29 -3.04 9.59
C ILE A 21 -15.82 -2.93 11.03
N ASP A 22 -15.12 -3.55 11.96
CA ASP A 22 -15.40 -3.47 13.39
C ASP A 22 -14.10 -3.30 14.17
N LEU A 23 -13.74 -2.05 14.42
CA LEU A 23 -12.48 -1.64 15.02
C LEU A 23 -12.43 -2.03 16.52
N SER A 24 -11.85 -3.19 16.81
CA SER A 24 -11.61 -3.68 18.17
C SER A 24 -10.52 -4.74 18.17
N LEU A 25 -9.61 -4.69 19.14
CA LEU A 25 -8.56 -5.70 19.27
C LEU A 25 -8.96 -6.88 20.18
N ASN A 26 -10.10 -6.81 20.86
CA ASN A 26 -10.47 -7.82 21.87
C ASN A 26 -10.75 -9.20 21.24
N ARG A 27 -11.45 -9.23 20.12
CA ARG A 27 -11.78 -10.47 19.40
C ARG A 27 -10.52 -11.17 18.90
N ILE A 28 -9.73 -10.46 18.13
CA ILE A 28 -8.53 -11.02 17.51
C ILE A 28 -7.49 -11.44 18.56
N ARG A 29 -7.27 -10.65 19.62
CA ARG A 29 -6.37 -11.00 20.73
C ARG A 29 -6.83 -12.26 21.45
N ASN A 30 -8.13 -12.42 21.64
CA ASN A 30 -8.70 -13.60 22.28
C ASN A 30 -8.48 -14.87 21.46
N VAL A 31 -8.54 -14.77 20.13
CA VAL A 31 -8.22 -15.90 19.25
C VAL A 31 -6.72 -16.11 19.16
N ALA A 32 -5.94 -15.04 18.98
CA ALA A 32 -4.48 -15.10 18.89
C ALA A 32 -3.82 -15.73 20.12
N SER A 33 -4.38 -15.49 21.33
CA SER A 33 -3.87 -16.10 22.57
C SER A 33 -3.99 -17.63 22.63
N ARG A 34 -4.72 -18.25 21.70
CA ARG A 34 -4.85 -19.70 21.54
C ARG A 34 -3.96 -20.26 20.44
N LEU A 35 -3.24 -19.38 19.75
CA LEU A 35 -2.33 -19.70 18.67
C LEU A 35 -0.90 -19.38 19.11
N GLU A 36 0.04 -20.24 18.74
CA GLU A 36 1.46 -19.99 18.96
C GLU A 36 1.99 -19.13 17.81
N ILE A 37 1.76 -17.81 17.88
CA ILE A 37 2.26 -16.85 16.90
C ILE A 37 3.53 -16.22 17.45
N LEU A 38 4.66 -16.52 16.83
CA LEU A 38 6.00 -16.12 17.25
C LEU A 38 6.68 -15.29 16.16
N PRO A 39 6.40 -13.98 16.05
CA PRO A 39 7.13 -13.14 15.11
C PRO A 39 8.62 -13.08 15.47
N PRO A 40 9.53 -12.93 14.48
CA PRO A 40 10.96 -12.78 14.72
C PRO A 40 11.26 -11.62 15.67
N GLU A 41 12.06 -11.84 16.71
CA GLU A 41 12.31 -10.85 17.76
C GLU A 41 12.92 -9.55 17.24
N ASN A 42 13.81 -9.65 16.24
CA ASN A 42 14.62 -8.51 15.76
C ASN A 42 14.25 -7.98 14.38
N LEU A 43 13.39 -8.65 13.63
CA LEU A 43 13.10 -8.31 12.23
C LEU A 43 11.60 -8.31 11.94
N THR A 44 10.82 -7.69 12.84
CA THR A 44 9.38 -7.50 12.62
C THR A 44 9.08 -6.02 12.44
N PHE A 45 8.66 -5.64 11.23
CA PHE A 45 8.35 -4.26 10.83
C PHE A 45 6.84 -4.09 10.75
N LEU A 46 6.29 -3.11 11.47
CA LEU A 46 4.87 -2.74 11.41
C LEU A 46 4.74 -1.41 10.69
N ILE A 47 4.12 -1.40 9.51
CA ILE A 47 4.13 -0.27 8.58
C ILE A 47 2.71 0.28 8.43
N GLY A 48 2.48 1.47 8.98
CA GLY A 48 1.24 2.25 8.85
C GLY A 48 1.48 3.53 8.06
N GLY A 49 0.42 4.31 7.88
CA GLY A 49 0.45 5.57 7.14
C GLY A 49 -0.75 5.71 6.21
N THR A 50 -0.88 6.84 5.54
CA THR A 50 -1.94 7.00 4.54
C THR A 50 -1.51 6.42 3.21
N ASN A 51 -0.45 6.91 2.61
CA ASN A 51 0.11 6.43 1.34
C ASN A 51 1.55 5.91 1.56
N GLY A 52 2.10 5.15 0.60
CA GLY A 52 3.48 4.68 0.63
C GLY A 52 3.74 3.38 1.40
N LYS A 53 2.81 2.89 2.23
CA LYS A 53 2.99 1.67 3.05
C LYS A 53 3.56 0.48 2.26
N GLY A 54 2.87 0.09 1.18
CA GLY A 54 3.28 -1.04 0.34
C GLY A 54 4.59 -0.79 -0.40
N THR A 55 4.92 0.45 -0.78
CA THR A 55 6.20 0.81 -1.41
C THR A 55 7.35 0.70 -0.42
N THR A 56 7.19 1.27 0.79
CA THR A 56 8.17 1.15 1.89
C THR A 56 8.41 -0.32 2.23
N LEU A 57 7.32 -1.11 2.35
CA LEU A 57 7.41 -2.55 2.60
C LEU A 57 8.22 -3.25 1.51
N ALA A 58 7.90 -3.02 0.23
CA ALA A 58 8.57 -3.66 -0.90
C ALA A 58 10.07 -3.30 -0.99
N LEU A 59 10.45 -2.06 -0.63
CA LEU A 59 11.85 -1.63 -0.56
C LEU A 59 12.60 -2.37 0.55
N ILE A 60 12.02 -2.49 1.75
CA ILE A 60 12.60 -3.25 2.85
C ILE A 60 12.73 -4.73 2.44
N GLU A 61 11.68 -5.31 1.84
CA GLU A 61 11.67 -6.70 1.37
C GLU A 61 12.82 -6.97 0.40
N ASP A 62 12.99 -6.12 -0.63
CA ASP A 62 14.05 -6.26 -1.63
C ASP A 62 15.45 -6.18 -1.01
N ILE A 63 15.67 -5.26 -0.06
CA ILE A 63 16.95 -5.14 0.63
C ILE A 63 17.24 -6.39 1.46
N LEU A 64 16.28 -6.86 2.25
CA LEU A 64 16.46 -8.02 3.11
C LEU A 64 16.65 -9.32 2.32
N ILE A 65 15.92 -9.50 1.21
CA ILE A 65 16.11 -10.65 0.30
C ILE A 65 17.51 -10.60 -0.32
N GLN A 66 17.99 -9.43 -0.72
CA GLN A 66 19.34 -9.26 -1.27
C GLN A 66 20.43 -9.63 -0.25
N LYS A 67 20.15 -9.49 1.05
CA LYS A 67 21.01 -9.94 2.17
C LYS A 67 20.87 -11.43 2.47
N GLY A 68 20.04 -12.15 1.75
CA GLY A 68 19.87 -13.61 1.86
C GLY A 68 18.83 -14.06 2.88
N LEU A 69 18.05 -13.14 3.45
CA LEU A 69 17.03 -13.46 4.44
C LEU A 69 15.76 -14.03 3.77
N LYS A 70 15.07 -14.91 4.48
CA LYS A 70 13.72 -15.36 4.12
C LYS A 70 12.69 -14.39 4.68
N VAL A 71 12.13 -13.56 3.81
CA VAL A 71 11.24 -12.47 4.19
C VAL A 71 9.79 -12.86 3.97
N GLY A 72 8.95 -12.66 4.98
CA GLY A 72 7.51 -12.80 4.90
C GLY A 72 6.81 -11.44 4.91
N GLY A 73 5.96 -11.20 3.92
CA GLY A 73 5.17 -9.96 3.78
C GLY A 73 3.68 -10.21 3.97
N TYR A 74 3.00 -9.32 4.70
CA TYR A 74 1.54 -9.24 4.75
C TYR A 74 1.09 -7.85 4.34
N THR A 75 0.35 -7.76 3.23
CA THR A 75 -0.10 -6.50 2.61
C THR A 75 -1.61 -6.49 2.34
N SER A 76 -2.21 -5.31 2.23
CA SER A 76 -3.62 -5.16 1.88
C SER A 76 -3.93 -3.80 1.24
N PRO A 77 -4.91 -3.75 0.32
CA PRO A 77 -5.60 -4.88 -0.31
C PRO A 77 -4.74 -5.61 -1.34
N HIS A 78 -5.21 -6.73 -1.87
CA HIS A 78 -4.60 -7.40 -3.04
C HIS A 78 -5.05 -6.74 -4.35
N LEU A 79 -4.31 -6.99 -5.42
CA LEU A 79 -4.62 -6.44 -6.74
C LEU A 79 -5.55 -7.38 -7.55
N ASN A 80 -5.23 -8.67 -7.63
CA ASN A 80 -5.99 -9.66 -8.39
C ASN A 80 -6.39 -10.89 -7.56
N ASN A 81 -5.46 -11.45 -6.78
CA ASN A 81 -5.68 -12.70 -6.05
C ASN A 81 -5.42 -12.51 -4.57
N TYR A 82 -6.24 -13.10 -3.73
CA TYR A 82 -6.11 -13.02 -2.28
C TYR A 82 -4.71 -13.40 -1.77
N ASN A 83 -4.08 -14.38 -2.41
CA ASN A 83 -2.75 -14.89 -2.09
C ASN A 83 -1.67 -13.79 -2.09
N GLU A 84 -1.85 -12.74 -2.90
CA GLU A 84 -0.94 -11.59 -2.96
C GLU A 84 -0.80 -10.88 -1.60
N ARG A 85 -1.78 -11.06 -0.69
CA ARG A 85 -1.70 -10.49 0.66
C ARG A 85 -0.62 -11.12 1.50
N ILE A 86 -0.25 -12.37 1.22
CA ILE A 86 0.74 -13.12 2.02
C ILE A 86 1.80 -13.65 1.07
N CYS A 87 2.97 -13.04 1.10
CA CYS A 87 4.09 -13.41 0.25
C CYS A 87 5.28 -13.89 1.08
N VAL A 88 6.07 -14.78 0.51
CA VAL A 88 7.40 -15.13 1.01
C VAL A 88 8.41 -14.90 -0.11
N ASN A 89 9.38 -14.01 0.13
CA ASN A 89 10.34 -13.57 -0.87
C ASN A 89 9.63 -13.12 -2.16
N LYS A 90 8.65 -12.25 -2.04
CA LYS A 90 7.82 -11.67 -3.14
C LYS A 90 6.94 -12.68 -3.88
N LYS A 91 6.89 -13.93 -3.45
CA LYS A 91 6.05 -14.96 -4.07
C LYS A 91 4.80 -15.17 -3.22
N PRO A 92 3.60 -14.98 -3.78
CA PRO A 92 2.37 -15.33 -3.10
C PRO A 92 2.36 -16.79 -2.65
N VAL A 93 1.84 -17.05 -1.47
CA VAL A 93 1.64 -18.42 -0.99
C VAL A 93 0.54 -19.13 -1.79
N ASP A 94 0.57 -20.43 -1.88
CA ASP A 94 -0.43 -21.21 -2.59
C ASP A 94 -1.74 -21.37 -1.78
N ASP A 95 -2.82 -21.76 -2.49
CA ASP A 95 -4.15 -21.94 -1.90
C ASP A 95 -4.14 -22.97 -0.78
N SER A 96 -3.37 -24.04 -0.91
CA SER A 96 -3.32 -25.12 0.07
C SER A 96 -2.80 -24.63 1.41
N ARG A 97 -1.75 -23.80 1.39
CA ARG A 97 -1.16 -23.19 2.59
C ARG A 97 -2.14 -22.24 3.28
N LEU A 98 -2.82 -21.40 2.50
CA LEU A 98 -3.86 -20.51 3.04
C LEU A 98 -4.99 -21.29 3.70
N ILE A 99 -5.48 -22.32 3.03
CA ILE A 99 -6.58 -23.18 3.54
C ILE A 99 -6.17 -23.89 4.83
N GLU A 100 -4.93 -24.36 4.94
CA GLU A 100 -4.41 -24.93 6.20
C GLU A 100 -4.45 -23.92 7.34
N SER A 101 -3.96 -22.69 7.10
CA SER A 101 -4.00 -21.60 8.07
C SER A 101 -5.45 -21.22 8.43
N PHE A 102 -6.36 -21.16 7.46
CA PHE A 102 -7.78 -20.89 7.71
C PHE A 102 -8.44 -21.96 8.56
N LYS A 103 -8.16 -23.24 8.32
CA LYS A 103 -8.64 -24.36 9.14
C LYS A 103 -8.16 -24.24 10.60
N LEU A 104 -6.91 -23.81 10.79
CA LEU A 104 -6.37 -23.62 12.12
C LEU A 104 -7.05 -22.46 12.86
N VAL A 105 -7.22 -21.29 12.21
CA VAL A 105 -7.96 -20.16 12.79
C VAL A 105 -9.38 -20.59 13.16
N GLU A 106 -10.10 -21.27 12.27
CA GLU A 106 -11.47 -21.76 12.51
C GLU A 106 -11.54 -22.70 13.71
N SER A 107 -10.59 -23.62 13.83
CA SER A 107 -10.57 -24.61 14.93
C SER A 107 -10.44 -23.96 16.32
N VAL A 108 -9.78 -22.79 16.41
CA VAL A 108 -9.49 -22.11 17.69
C VAL A 108 -10.39 -20.90 17.96
N ARG A 109 -11.01 -20.27 16.95
CA ARG A 109 -11.86 -19.10 17.18
C ARG A 109 -13.15 -19.43 17.91
N LYS A 110 -13.65 -20.67 17.82
CA LYS A 110 -14.95 -21.11 18.37
C LYS A 110 -16.08 -20.22 17.81
N ASP A 111 -16.84 -19.57 18.71
CA ASP A 111 -17.97 -18.71 18.35
C ASP A 111 -17.60 -17.21 18.22
N ILE A 112 -16.30 -16.87 18.23
CA ILE A 112 -15.86 -15.46 18.11
C ILE A 112 -16.07 -15.01 16.66
N PRO A 113 -16.89 -13.96 16.41
CA PRO A 113 -17.20 -13.47 15.06
C PRO A 113 -16.08 -12.55 14.57
N LEU A 114 -14.99 -13.13 14.08
CA LEU A 114 -13.89 -12.37 13.48
C LEU A 114 -14.40 -11.66 12.21
N THR A 115 -13.92 -10.44 11.96
CA THR A 115 -14.09 -9.80 10.67
C THR A 115 -13.22 -10.52 9.62
N TYR A 116 -13.53 -10.31 8.34
CA TYR A 116 -12.73 -10.82 7.22
C TYR A 116 -11.24 -10.47 7.36
N PHE A 117 -10.94 -9.22 7.75
CA PHE A 117 -9.56 -8.76 7.92
C PHE A 117 -8.89 -9.37 9.16
N GLU A 118 -9.59 -9.49 10.30
CA GLU A 118 -9.05 -10.16 11.51
C GLU A 118 -8.73 -11.63 11.23
N PHE A 119 -9.61 -12.32 10.50
CA PHE A 119 -9.41 -13.72 10.13
C PHE A 119 -8.18 -13.88 9.22
N GLY A 120 -8.08 -13.05 8.18
CA GLY A 120 -6.94 -13.03 7.25
C GLY A 120 -5.62 -12.68 7.94
N THR A 121 -5.64 -11.74 8.89
CA THR A 121 -4.44 -11.35 9.67
C THR A 121 -3.89 -12.51 10.49
N LEU A 122 -4.77 -13.25 11.20
CA LEU A 122 -4.33 -14.43 11.95
C LEU A 122 -3.77 -15.51 11.03
N ALA A 123 -4.44 -15.76 9.90
CA ALA A 123 -3.96 -16.73 8.92
C ALA A 123 -2.59 -16.31 8.32
N ALA A 124 -2.38 -15.02 8.09
CA ALA A 124 -1.09 -14.50 7.65
C ALA A 124 0.01 -14.80 8.68
N PHE A 125 -0.22 -14.48 9.95
CA PHE A 125 0.78 -14.72 11.00
C PHE A 125 1.09 -16.21 11.18
N ILE A 126 0.09 -17.09 11.14
CA ILE A 126 0.28 -18.54 11.14
C ILE A 126 1.15 -18.95 9.94
N THR A 127 0.79 -18.50 8.75
CA THR A 127 1.51 -18.85 7.51
C THR A 127 2.98 -18.43 7.57
N LEU A 128 3.28 -17.18 8.00
CA LEU A 128 4.63 -16.68 8.10
C LEU A 128 5.44 -17.41 9.17
N ASN A 129 4.80 -17.77 10.30
CA ASN A 129 5.38 -18.56 11.37
C ASN A 129 5.77 -19.96 10.89
N ASP A 130 4.82 -20.68 10.28
CA ASP A 130 5.01 -22.05 9.79
C ASP A 130 6.07 -22.15 8.69
N LEU A 131 6.19 -21.08 7.90
CA LEU A 131 7.22 -21.00 6.87
C LEU A 131 8.57 -20.57 7.41
N ASN A 132 8.72 -20.32 8.71
CA ASN A 132 9.95 -19.88 9.37
C ASN A 132 10.57 -18.67 8.66
N CYS A 133 9.77 -17.62 8.41
CA CYS A 133 10.28 -16.37 7.86
C CYS A 133 11.16 -15.67 8.88
N GLU A 134 12.36 -15.27 8.46
CA GLU A 134 13.38 -14.63 9.33
C GLU A 134 13.08 -13.15 9.56
N ALA A 135 12.34 -12.53 8.63
CA ALA A 135 11.81 -11.17 8.77
C ALA A 135 10.31 -11.14 8.44
N TRP A 136 9.54 -10.34 9.21
CA TRP A 136 8.12 -10.09 8.96
C TRP A 136 7.89 -8.63 8.63
N LEU A 137 7.29 -8.37 7.48
CA LEU A 137 6.91 -7.04 7.01
C LEU A 137 5.38 -6.97 7.00
N ILE A 138 4.81 -6.22 7.92
CA ILE A 138 3.38 -6.22 8.19
C ILE A 138 2.79 -4.85 7.88
N GLU A 139 1.96 -4.77 6.87
CA GLU A 139 1.22 -3.57 6.50
C GLU A 139 -0.06 -3.44 7.33
N VAL A 140 -0.27 -2.29 7.95
CA VAL A 140 -1.51 -1.92 8.64
C VAL A 140 -2.63 -1.72 7.63
N GLY A 141 -3.76 -2.38 7.83
CA GLY A 141 -4.90 -2.27 6.92
C GLY A 141 -5.61 -0.92 7.00
N LEU A 142 -6.03 -0.51 8.20
CA LEU A 142 -6.78 0.74 8.41
C LEU A 142 -6.41 1.42 9.73
N GLY A 143 -6.06 2.71 9.66
CA GLY A 143 -5.73 3.49 10.86
C GLY A 143 -4.44 3.05 11.50
N GLY A 144 -4.52 2.27 12.57
CA GLY A 144 -3.37 1.70 13.29
C GLY A 144 -3.74 1.23 14.69
N ARG A 145 -4.26 2.10 15.55
CA ARG A 145 -4.55 1.83 16.97
C ARG A 145 -5.41 0.58 17.21
N LEU A 146 -6.43 0.39 16.40
CA LEU A 146 -7.39 -0.72 16.49
C LEU A 146 -7.31 -1.66 15.29
N ASP A 147 -6.25 -1.56 14.48
CA ASP A 147 -6.03 -2.46 13.36
C ASP A 147 -5.63 -3.85 13.85
N ALA A 148 -6.12 -4.88 13.16
CA ALA A 148 -5.86 -6.28 13.53
C ALA A 148 -4.37 -6.62 13.56
N THR A 149 -3.55 -5.98 12.73
CA THR A 149 -2.10 -6.19 12.71
C THR A 149 -1.40 -5.70 13.97
N ASN A 150 -2.02 -4.77 14.71
CA ASN A 150 -1.45 -4.17 15.93
C ASN A 150 -1.60 -5.07 17.19
N ILE A 151 -1.71 -6.37 16.99
CA ILE A 151 -1.67 -7.36 18.10
C ILE A 151 -0.28 -7.93 18.34
N ILE A 152 0.65 -7.74 17.41
CA ILE A 152 2.04 -8.20 17.54
C ILE A 152 2.91 -7.11 18.19
N SER A 153 4.06 -7.53 18.72
CA SER A 153 5.11 -6.63 19.19
C SER A 153 6.15 -6.50 18.09
N PRO A 154 6.21 -5.36 17.34
CA PRO A 154 7.20 -5.18 16.28
C PRO A 154 8.57 -4.85 16.85
N SER A 155 9.63 -5.03 16.06
CA SER A 155 10.97 -4.51 16.33
C SER A 155 11.06 -3.01 16.03
N ILE A 156 10.24 -2.55 15.10
CA ILE A 156 10.16 -1.15 14.67
C ILE A 156 8.77 -0.85 14.11
N SER A 157 8.27 0.36 14.39
CA SER A 157 7.05 0.89 13.77
C SER A 157 7.41 1.98 12.76
N ILE A 158 6.73 2.00 11.62
CA ILE A 158 6.92 3.00 10.55
C ILE A 158 5.57 3.63 10.25
N ILE A 159 5.50 4.96 10.30
CA ILE A 159 4.34 5.73 9.85
C ILE A 159 4.79 6.55 8.65
N THR A 160 4.34 6.17 7.45
CA THR A 160 4.85 6.76 6.20
C THR A 160 4.47 8.24 6.08
N ASN A 161 3.20 8.56 6.17
CA ASN A 161 2.68 9.94 6.14
C ASN A 161 1.26 10.01 6.70
N ILE A 162 0.78 11.22 6.91
CA ILE A 162 -0.59 11.52 7.33
C ILE A 162 -1.25 12.40 6.28
N ALA A 163 -2.35 11.91 5.70
CA ALA A 163 -3.19 12.67 4.78
C ALA A 163 -4.67 12.33 5.00
N LEU A 164 -5.56 13.17 4.49
CA LEU A 164 -7.00 12.92 4.55
C LEU A 164 -7.38 11.71 3.70
N ASP A 165 -7.83 10.67 4.34
CA ASP A 165 -8.39 9.46 3.76
C ASP A 165 -9.20 8.70 4.80
N HIS A 166 -10.14 7.86 4.37
CA HIS A 166 -11.00 7.06 5.25
C HIS A 166 -11.66 7.88 6.37
N GLN A 167 -12.13 9.09 6.07
CA GLN A 167 -12.63 10.06 7.05
C GLN A 167 -13.80 9.54 7.88
N GLU A 168 -14.62 8.65 7.35
CA GLU A 168 -15.73 8.01 8.07
C GLU A 168 -15.26 7.18 9.27
N TRP A 169 -14.01 6.68 9.24
CA TRP A 169 -13.45 5.78 10.26
C TRP A 169 -12.37 6.42 11.13
N LEU A 170 -11.56 7.29 10.54
CA LEU A 170 -10.36 7.82 11.19
C LEU A 170 -10.52 9.26 11.67
N GLY A 171 -11.61 9.93 11.26
CA GLY A 171 -11.84 11.34 11.55
C GLY A 171 -11.64 12.26 10.35
N SER A 172 -12.07 13.50 10.50
CA SER A 172 -12.12 14.50 9.42
C SER A 172 -10.94 15.48 9.43
N THR A 173 -10.03 15.35 10.38
CA THR A 173 -8.85 16.19 10.54
C THR A 173 -7.56 15.38 10.51
N LEU A 174 -6.45 16.01 10.13
CA LEU A 174 -5.13 15.36 10.14
C LEU A 174 -4.73 14.91 11.55
N GLU A 175 -5.12 15.65 12.58
CA GLU A 175 -4.85 15.35 13.98
C GLU A 175 -5.58 14.06 14.43
N GLU A 176 -6.84 13.89 14.04
CA GLU A 176 -7.61 12.68 14.35
C GLU A 176 -7.00 11.47 13.67
N ILE A 177 -6.67 11.57 12.38
CA ILE A 177 -6.00 10.51 11.61
C ILE A 177 -4.62 10.19 12.20
N ALA A 178 -3.85 11.22 12.58
CA ALA A 178 -2.54 11.06 13.22
C ALA A 178 -2.65 10.28 14.53
N LYS A 179 -3.68 10.57 15.36
CA LYS A 179 -3.94 9.87 16.62
C LYS A 179 -4.21 8.37 16.41
N GLU A 180 -5.01 8.03 15.41
CA GLU A 180 -5.28 6.62 15.08
C GLU A 180 -4.01 5.91 14.59
N LYS A 181 -3.22 6.56 13.73
CA LYS A 181 -1.96 5.99 13.22
C LYS A 181 -0.87 5.91 14.29
N ALA A 182 -0.77 6.88 15.21
CA ALA A 182 0.13 6.85 16.36
C ALA A 182 -0.07 5.61 17.25
N GLY A 183 -1.23 4.98 17.16
CA GLY A 183 -1.54 3.77 17.92
C GLY A 183 -0.63 2.57 17.65
N ILE A 184 0.11 2.54 16.52
CA ILE A 184 1.09 1.49 16.23
C ILE A 184 2.44 1.70 16.93
N ILE A 185 2.69 2.90 17.47
CA ILE A 185 3.89 3.17 18.27
C ILE A 185 3.82 2.29 19.52
N SER A 186 4.79 1.42 19.72
CA SER A 186 4.86 0.50 20.84
C SER A 186 5.83 0.97 21.92
N ALA A 187 5.58 0.60 23.18
CA ALA A 187 6.42 1.06 24.30
C ALA A 187 7.87 0.60 24.14
N LYS A 188 8.80 1.56 24.19
CA LYS A 188 10.25 1.36 24.07
C LYS A 188 10.72 0.79 22.73
N ILE A 189 9.83 0.73 21.74
CA ILE A 189 10.15 0.30 20.38
C ILE A 189 10.37 1.53 19.51
N PRO A 190 11.42 1.61 18.70
CA PRO A 190 11.67 2.75 17.82
C PRO A 190 10.53 2.95 16.83
N CYS A 191 10.26 4.22 16.53
CA CYS A 191 9.27 4.62 15.52
C CYS A 191 9.91 5.56 14.49
N ILE A 192 9.61 5.34 13.22
CA ILE A 192 10.01 6.23 12.13
C ILE A 192 8.78 6.94 11.61
N PHE A 193 8.90 8.24 11.37
CA PHE A 193 7.86 9.07 10.77
C PHE A 193 8.37 9.72 9.49
N GLY A 194 7.62 9.55 8.39
CA GLY A 194 8.05 9.85 7.02
C GLY A 194 7.59 11.19 6.46
N ASP A 195 7.26 12.15 7.32
CA ASP A 195 6.85 13.49 6.88
C ASP A 195 7.56 14.54 7.76
N PRO A 196 8.22 15.55 7.16
CA PRO A 196 8.81 16.65 7.93
C PRO A 196 7.80 17.42 8.78
N SER A 197 6.53 17.41 8.38
CA SER A 197 5.41 18.04 9.11
C SER A 197 4.89 17.14 10.21
N LEU A 198 5.65 17.00 11.30
CA LEU A 198 5.34 16.12 12.41
C LEU A 198 4.07 16.54 13.19
N PRO A 199 2.97 15.76 13.20
CA PRO A 199 1.82 16.02 14.03
C PRO A 199 2.13 15.85 15.50
N LYS A 200 1.60 16.75 16.34
CA LYS A 200 1.83 16.74 17.80
C LYS A 200 1.43 15.40 18.45
N ASN A 201 0.38 14.77 17.95
CA ASN A 201 -0.09 13.48 18.48
C ASN A 201 0.93 12.36 18.28
N ILE A 202 1.70 12.36 17.20
CA ILE A 202 2.76 11.37 16.95
C ILE A 202 3.88 11.58 17.99
N GLU A 203 4.38 12.83 18.11
CA GLU A 203 5.45 13.19 19.02
C GLU A 203 5.07 12.89 20.49
N GLN A 204 3.88 13.32 20.90
CA GLN A 204 3.36 13.07 22.25
C GLN A 204 3.23 11.58 22.55
N THR A 205 2.69 10.80 21.61
CA THR A 205 2.53 9.34 21.81
C THR A 205 3.89 8.64 21.91
N ALA A 206 4.88 9.05 21.10
CA ALA A 206 6.22 8.50 21.20
C ALA A 206 6.86 8.81 22.57
N LEU A 207 6.73 10.05 23.05
CA LEU A 207 7.23 10.46 24.37
C LEU A 207 6.55 9.67 25.50
N GLU A 208 5.22 9.55 25.49
CA GLU A 208 4.44 8.82 26.51
C GLU A 208 4.82 7.34 26.58
N LYS A 209 5.17 6.75 25.42
CA LYS A 209 5.58 5.34 25.31
C LYS A 209 7.08 5.11 25.51
N GLY A 210 7.87 6.18 25.63
CA GLY A 210 9.33 6.09 25.72
C GLY A 210 9.93 5.46 24.46
N SER A 211 9.34 5.75 23.31
CA SER A 211 9.75 5.29 21.98
C SER A 211 10.70 6.31 21.36
N ASP A 212 11.85 5.89 20.87
CA ASP A 212 12.74 6.73 20.07
C ASP A 212 12.05 7.07 18.75
N LEU A 213 11.82 8.36 18.51
CA LEU A 213 11.13 8.83 17.30
C LEU A 213 12.14 9.47 16.32
N TYR A 214 12.26 8.87 15.13
CA TYR A 214 13.07 9.35 14.03
C TYR A 214 12.19 9.97 12.94
N VAL A 215 12.44 11.22 12.57
CA VAL A 215 11.61 12.00 11.66
C VAL A 215 12.38 12.34 10.39
N LEU A 216 11.79 12.06 9.24
CA LEU A 216 12.33 12.45 7.93
C LEU A 216 12.58 13.97 7.88
N GLY A 217 13.73 14.38 7.35
CA GLY A 217 14.14 15.78 7.26
C GLY A 217 14.74 16.35 8.55
N ARG A 218 14.55 15.70 9.71
CA ARG A 218 15.15 16.07 10.99
C ARG A 218 16.31 15.15 11.39
N ASP A 219 16.07 13.84 11.38
CA ASP A 219 16.99 12.82 11.90
C ASP A 219 17.66 12.01 10.78
N PHE A 220 17.02 11.94 9.62
CA PHE A 220 17.55 11.30 8.41
C PHE A 220 17.01 12.01 7.16
N SER A 221 17.72 11.91 6.05
CA SER A 221 17.32 12.58 4.80
C SER A 221 18.03 12.03 3.58
N LEU A 222 17.50 12.33 2.39
CA LEU A 222 18.20 12.18 1.10
C LEU A 222 18.45 13.57 0.52
N SER A 223 19.69 13.90 0.20
CA SER A 223 20.06 15.21 -0.32
C SER A 223 21.14 15.12 -1.40
N GLY A 224 21.37 16.19 -2.14
CA GLY A 224 22.39 16.26 -3.17
C GLY A 224 21.84 16.58 -4.57
N TYR A 225 22.61 16.26 -5.60
CA TYR A 225 22.26 16.51 -7.00
C TYR A 225 22.02 15.19 -7.74
N TRP A 226 21.22 15.23 -8.79
CA TRP A 226 20.96 14.08 -9.66
C TRP A 226 22.23 13.30 -10.01
N GLY A 227 22.22 11.98 -9.71
CA GLY A 227 23.36 11.08 -9.89
C GLY A 227 24.43 11.13 -8.79
N ARG A 228 24.26 11.98 -7.77
CA ARG A 228 25.12 12.06 -6.59
C ARG A 228 24.31 12.34 -5.33
N LEU A 229 23.21 11.65 -5.16
CA LEU A 229 22.41 11.74 -3.95
C LEU A 229 23.09 11.00 -2.81
N VAL A 230 22.94 11.54 -1.62
CA VAL A 230 23.45 10.96 -0.38
C VAL A 230 22.28 10.77 0.56
N TRP A 231 22.05 9.53 0.96
CA TRP A 231 21.18 9.26 2.11
C TRP A 231 22.03 9.35 3.37
N GLN A 232 21.54 10.15 4.31
CA GLN A 232 22.13 10.31 5.64
C GLN A 232 21.13 9.76 6.66
N GLY A 233 21.51 8.68 7.32
CA GLY A 233 20.78 8.10 8.44
C GLY A 233 21.29 8.64 9.78
N LYS A 234 21.01 7.92 10.86
CA LYS A 234 21.46 8.26 12.22
C LYS A 234 22.98 8.18 12.35
N ASP A 235 23.56 7.05 12.02
CA ASP A 235 24.99 6.76 12.17
C ASP A 235 25.64 6.37 10.84
N ALA A 236 24.84 6.03 9.80
CA ALA A 236 25.31 5.59 8.49
C ALA A 236 25.00 6.60 7.39
N ALA A 237 25.74 6.48 6.27
CA ALA A 237 25.45 7.23 5.04
C ALA A 237 25.70 6.35 3.80
N ILE A 238 24.82 6.50 2.79
CA ILE A 238 25.00 5.85 1.49
C ILE A 238 25.15 6.94 0.43
N ASN A 239 26.29 6.96 -0.24
CA ASN A 239 26.65 7.98 -1.22
C ASN A 239 26.34 7.53 -2.65
N SER A 240 26.23 8.49 -3.58
CA SER A 240 26.10 8.24 -5.02
C SER A 240 24.89 7.37 -5.40
N ILE A 241 23.77 7.61 -4.71
CA ILE A 241 22.50 6.94 -5.00
C ILE A 241 21.94 7.51 -6.31
N ARG A 242 21.41 6.63 -7.15
CA ARG A 242 20.77 6.94 -8.43
C ARG A 242 19.30 6.59 -8.36
N ILE A 243 18.47 7.59 -8.28
CA ILE A 243 17.01 7.45 -8.27
C ILE A 243 16.48 7.29 -9.70
N PRO A 244 15.54 6.37 -9.96
CA PRO A 244 14.86 6.27 -11.25
C PRO A 244 14.20 7.61 -11.65
N SER A 245 14.33 8.01 -12.91
CA SER A 245 13.88 9.33 -13.39
C SER A 245 12.37 9.58 -13.26
N HIS A 246 11.59 8.51 -13.16
CA HIS A 246 10.13 8.56 -13.01
C HIS A 246 9.66 8.52 -11.54
N TRP A 247 10.58 8.52 -10.57
CA TRP A 247 10.23 8.63 -9.16
C TRP A 247 9.93 10.09 -8.80
N ALA A 248 8.99 10.28 -7.90
CA ALA A 248 8.68 11.56 -7.28
C ALA A 248 9.10 11.55 -5.80
N GLU A 249 8.76 12.60 -5.07
CA GLU A 249 9.11 12.74 -3.66
C GLU A 249 8.60 11.56 -2.81
N GLY A 250 7.38 11.07 -3.08
CA GLY A 250 6.80 9.98 -2.31
C GLY A 250 7.64 8.69 -2.32
N GLU A 251 8.16 8.27 -3.48
CA GLU A 251 9.02 7.09 -3.58
C GLU A 251 10.40 7.34 -2.96
N ILE A 252 10.88 8.58 -3.01
CA ILE A 252 12.15 8.98 -2.39
C ILE A 252 12.00 8.94 -0.86
N ASP A 253 10.90 9.44 -0.33
CA ASP A 253 10.59 9.39 1.10
C ASP A 253 10.44 7.94 1.57
N ASP A 254 9.70 7.10 0.83
CA ASP A 254 9.56 5.67 1.12
C ASP A 254 10.92 4.95 1.16
N LEU A 255 11.87 5.32 0.25
CA LEU A 255 13.24 4.81 0.29
C LEU A 255 13.99 5.26 1.54
N CYS A 256 13.87 6.52 1.92
CA CYS A 256 14.50 7.03 3.14
C CYS A 256 13.99 6.29 4.39
N LEU A 257 12.68 6.01 4.44
CA LEU A 257 12.06 5.24 5.52
C LEU A 257 12.59 3.82 5.57
N ALA A 258 12.67 3.15 4.40
CA ALA A 258 13.16 1.79 4.30
C ALA A 258 14.61 1.67 4.79
N LEU A 259 15.49 2.57 4.34
CA LEU A 259 16.90 2.58 4.74
C LEU A 259 17.04 2.89 6.23
N MET A 260 16.29 3.87 6.76
CA MET A 260 16.33 4.20 8.18
C MET A 260 15.82 3.06 9.05
N ALA A 261 14.77 2.36 8.63
CA ALA A 261 14.24 1.22 9.35
C ALA A 261 15.26 0.08 9.45
N ILE A 262 15.97 -0.18 8.37
CA ILE A 262 17.03 -1.19 8.34
C ILE A 262 18.21 -0.77 9.23
N GLU A 263 18.65 0.50 9.14
CA GLU A 263 19.75 0.98 10.00
C GLU A 263 19.43 0.82 11.49
N ILE A 264 18.22 1.15 11.90
CA ILE A 264 17.81 1.08 13.31
C ILE A 264 17.71 -0.36 13.81
N VAL A 265 17.23 -1.27 12.96
CA VAL A 265 17.04 -2.67 13.36
C VAL A 265 18.36 -3.43 13.32
N ASP A 266 19.10 -3.31 12.23
CA ASP A 266 20.42 -3.91 12.05
C ASP A 266 21.19 -3.18 10.93
N SER A 267 22.13 -2.33 11.29
CA SER A 267 22.94 -1.55 10.34
C SER A 267 23.81 -2.40 9.40
N GLU A 268 24.12 -3.66 9.74
CA GLU A 268 24.86 -4.57 8.87
C GLU A 268 24.03 -5.02 7.66
N LEU A 269 22.73 -4.92 7.74
CA LEU A 269 21.82 -5.21 6.64
C LEU A 269 21.65 -4.04 5.64
N LEU A 270 22.23 -2.87 5.92
CA LEU A 270 22.22 -1.77 4.95
C LEU A 270 22.87 -2.19 3.62
N PRO A 271 22.28 -1.81 2.48
CA PRO A 271 22.88 -2.12 1.19
C PRO A 271 24.09 -1.23 0.93
N THR A 272 25.10 -1.76 0.27
CA THR A 272 26.14 -0.94 -0.35
C THR A 272 25.55 -0.09 -1.46
N THR A 273 26.24 1.00 -1.85
CA THR A 273 25.82 1.85 -2.98
C THR A 273 25.55 1.04 -4.27
N LYS A 274 26.37 0.03 -4.54
CA LYS A 274 26.23 -0.83 -5.73
C LYS A 274 24.97 -1.68 -5.65
N GLU A 275 24.73 -2.32 -4.52
CA GLU A 275 23.55 -3.14 -4.26
C GLU A 275 22.28 -2.29 -4.37
N LEU A 276 22.26 -1.13 -3.70
CA LEU A 276 21.11 -0.22 -3.73
C LEU A 276 20.81 0.27 -5.16
N ASN A 277 21.80 0.75 -5.90
CA ASN A 277 21.60 1.22 -7.26
C ASN A 277 21.14 0.10 -8.21
N HIS A 278 21.59 -1.14 -8.00
CA HIS A 278 21.09 -2.30 -8.74
C HIS A 278 19.61 -2.59 -8.42
N LEU A 279 19.25 -2.55 -7.14
CA LEU A 279 17.89 -2.73 -6.68
C LEU A 279 16.97 -1.67 -7.29
N LEU A 280 17.31 -0.38 -7.14
CA LEU A 280 16.49 0.73 -7.60
C LEU A 280 16.25 0.73 -9.11
N ASN A 281 17.22 0.31 -9.92
CA ASN A 281 17.06 0.19 -11.36
C ASN A 281 16.02 -0.86 -11.79
N ASN A 282 15.75 -1.86 -10.94
CA ASN A 282 14.82 -2.96 -11.20
C ASN A 282 13.58 -2.91 -10.31
N PHE A 283 13.48 -1.90 -9.45
CA PHE A 283 12.39 -1.79 -8.50
C PHE A 283 11.06 -1.46 -9.18
N SER A 284 10.07 -2.26 -8.90
CA SER A 284 8.70 -2.00 -9.31
C SER A 284 7.73 -2.64 -8.32
N VAL A 285 6.62 -1.98 -8.11
CA VAL A 285 5.49 -2.51 -7.32
C VAL A 285 4.27 -2.57 -8.23
N SER A 286 3.61 -3.70 -8.27
CA SER A 286 2.44 -3.91 -9.12
C SER A 286 1.35 -2.90 -8.79
N GLY A 287 0.82 -2.24 -9.84
CA GLY A 287 -0.20 -1.20 -9.69
C GLY A 287 0.28 0.12 -9.06
N ARG A 288 1.60 0.36 -8.96
CA ARG A 288 2.19 1.61 -8.49
C ARG A 288 3.02 2.26 -9.60
N PHE A 289 2.37 3.08 -10.43
CA PHE A 289 2.96 3.65 -11.65
C PHE A 289 3.63 2.58 -12.52
N GLU A 290 2.99 1.46 -12.63
CA GLU A 290 3.48 0.34 -13.43
C GLU A 290 3.32 0.67 -14.91
N ILE A 291 4.42 0.69 -15.65
CA ILE A 291 4.44 1.03 -17.07
C ILE A 291 4.48 -0.25 -17.88
N ILE A 292 3.48 -0.44 -18.76
CA ILE A 292 3.37 -1.59 -19.65
C ILE A 292 3.41 -1.08 -21.09
N GLU A 293 4.50 -1.39 -21.79
CA GLU A 293 4.70 -0.98 -23.19
C GLU A 293 4.04 -2.00 -24.13
N LYS A 294 3.01 -1.57 -24.85
CA LYS A 294 2.35 -2.31 -25.93
C LYS A 294 2.24 -1.42 -27.16
N LYS A 295 1.12 -1.45 -27.89
CA LYS A 295 0.85 -0.51 -28.99
C LYS A 295 0.76 0.94 -28.49
N GLN A 296 0.17 1.14 -27.31
CA GLN A 296 0.23 2.35 -26.49
C GLN A 296 1.01 2.06 -25.22
N THR A 297 1.45 3.11 -24.52
CA THR A 297 2.03 3.01 -23.18
C THR A 297 0.91 3.03 -22.15
N TRP A 298 0.75 1.96 -21.38
CA TRP A 298 -0.21 1.87 -20.28
C TRP A 298 0.49 2.17 -18.96
N ILE A 299 -0.16 2.97 -18.14
CA ILE A 299 0.30 3.33 -16.80
C ILE A 299 -0.79 2.88 -15.82
N LEU A 300 -0.44 1.99 -14.92
CA LEU A 300 -1.32 1.47 -13.90
C LEU A 300 -0.94 2.05 -12.54
N ASP A 301 -1.87 2.77 -11.89
CA ASP A 301 -1.61 3.35 -10.57
C ASP A 301 -2.88 3.34 -9.69
N VAL A 302 -2.77 2.78 -8.49
CA VAL A 302 -3.88 2.66 -7.54
C VAL A 302 -4.13 3.90 -6.70
N ALA A 303 -3.58 5.06 -7.05
CA ALA A 303 -3.87 6.34 -6.39
C ALA A 303 -5.38 6.59 -6.34
N HIS A 304 -5.91 6.96 -5.17
CA HIS A 304 -7.35 7.07 -4.93
C HIS A 304 -7.73 8.19 -3.96
N ASN A 305 -6.79 9.03 -3.56
CA ASN A 305 -7.01 10.24 -2.76
C ASN A 305 -6.19 11.41 -3.32
N PRO A 306 -6.52 12.67 -2.99
CA PRO A 306 -5.84 13.84 -3.54
C PRO A 306 -4.33 13.85 -3.31
N HIS A 307 -3.85 13.44 -2.13
CA HIS A 307 -2.43 13.38 -1.82
C HIS A 307 -1.67 12.34 -2.70
N ALA A 308 -2.26 11.18 -2.95
CA ALA A 308 -1.68 10.19 -3.89
C ALA A 308 -1.73 10.72 -5.33
N ALA A 309 -2.77 11.47 -5.71
CA ALA A 309 -2.86 12.12 -7.03
C ALA A 309 -1.75 13.14 -7.25
N GLU A 310 -1.34 13.89 -6.23
CA GLU A 310 -0.21 14.84 -6.32
C GLU A 310 1.12 14.13 -6.63
N ASN A 311 1.37 13.00 -5.99
CA ASN A 311 2.55 12.19 -6.29
C ASN A 311 2.48 11.58 -7.71
N LEU A 312 1.31 11.03 -8.09
CA LEU A 312 1.06 10.53 -9.43
C LEU A 312 1.27 11.63 -10.50
N ARG A 313 0.78 12.85 -10.25
CA ARG A 313 1.00 14.01 -11.11
C ARG A 313 2.49 14.26 -11.36
N LYS A 314 3.29 14.37 -10.30
CA LYS A 314 4.74 14.60 -10.42
C LYS A 314 5.44 13.53 -11.27
N ARG A 315 5.01 12.27 -11.11
CA ARG A 315 5.53 11.15 -11.92
C ARG A 315 5.10 11.26 -13.38
N LEU A 316 3.87 11.63 -13.67
CA LEU A 316 3.39 11.85 -15.04
C LEU A 316 4.12 13.01 -15.72
N GLU A 317 4.40 14.10 -15.00
CA GLU A 317 5.16 15.26 -15.48
C GLU A 317 6.62 14.92 -15.82
N SER A 318 7.21 13.90 -15.19
CA SER A 318 8.57 13.42 -15.52
C SER A 318 8.65 12.71 -16.88
N LEU A 319 7.49 12.33 -17.44
CA LEU A 319 7.42 11.68 -18.74
C LEU A 319 7.41 12.71 -19.89
N ASP A 320 7.60 12.23 -21.13
CA ASP A 320 7.56 13.06 -22.35
C ASP A 320 6.27 13.90 -22.43
N PRO A 321 6.33 15.24 -22.39
CA PRO A 321 5.14 16.10 -22.32
C PRO A 321 4.33 16.15 -23.64
N TYR A 322 4.88 15.68 -24.73
CA TYR A 322 4.20 15.70 -26.04
C TYR A 322 3.20 14.56 -26.25
N LYS A 323 3.18 13.57 -25.36
CA LYS A 323 2.24 12.45 -25.43
C LYS A 323 0.99 12.76 -24.60
N LYS A 324 -0.18 12.70 -25.24
CA LYS A 324 -1.46 12.89 -24.56
C LYS A 324 -1.77 11.73 -23.64
N ILE A 325 -2.45 12.03 -22.53
CA ILE A 325 -2.92 11.05 -21.56
C ILE A 325 -4.45 10.93 -21.69
N THR A 326 -4.93 9.70 -21.90
CA THR A 326 -6.33 9.34 -21.70
C THR A 326 -6.42 8.55 -20.41
N ALA A 327 -7.25 8.98 -19.46
CA ALA A 327 -7.38 8.33 -18.17
C ALA A 327 -8.67 7.51 -18.09
N ILE A 328 -8.56 6.26 -17.64
CA ILE A 328 -9.68 5.43 -17.20
C ILE A 328 -9.74 5.56 -15.67
N LEU A 329 -10.87 6.05 -15.16
CA LEU A 329 -11.06 6.39 -13.75
C LEU A 329 -12.24 5.65 -13.17
N SER A 330 -12.04 5.04 -12.01
CA SER A 330 -13.11 4.63 -11.12
C SER A 330 -12.69 4.80 -9.66
N LEU A 331 -13.58 5.36 -8.84
CA LEU A 331 -13.32 5.65 -7.42
C LEU A 331 -14.45 5.07 -6.55
N MET A 332 -14.09 4.66 -5.34
CA MET A 332 -15.05 4.24 -4.32
C MET A 332 -15.87 5.44 -3.79
N GLN A 333 -17.06 5.15 -3.24
CA GLN A 333 -18.02 6.16 -2.78
C GLN A 333 -17.48 7.06 -1.66
N ASP A 334 -16.56 6.54 -0.84
CA ASP A 334 -15.93 7.24 0.28
C ASP A 334 -14.78 8.17 -0.14
N LYS A 335 -14.44 8.24 -1.44
CA LYS A 335 -13.28 9.01 -1.92
C LYS A 335 -13.65 10.39 -2.46
N ASP A 336 -12.74 11.35 -2.29
CA ASP A 336 -12.86 12.71 -2.82
C ASP A 336 -12.53 12.75 -4.32
N ILE A 337 -13.57 12.54 -5.14
CA ILE A 337 -13.45 12.52 -6.61
C ILE A 337 -12.92 13.84 -7.14
N ILE A 338 -13.48 14.95 -6.67
CA ILE A 338 -13.17 16.28 -7.22
C ILE A 338 -11.75 16.69 -6.82
N GLY A 339 -11.39 16.48 -5.56
CA GLY A 339 -10.01 16.71 -5.11
C GLY A 339 -8.99 15.87 -5.88
N PHE A 340 -9.31 14.60 -6.17
CA PHE A 340 -8.46 13.73 -6.97
C PHE A 340 -8.30 14.21 -8.42
N VAL A 341 -9.43 14.44 -9.10
CA VAL A 341 -9.44 14.80 -10.53
C VAL A 341 -8.83 16.18 -10.75
N LYS A 342 -9.11 17.16 -9.87
CA LYS A 342 -8.54 18.52 -9.93
C LYS A 342 -7.01 18.53 -10.01
N VAL A 343 -6.36 17.61 -9.36
CA VAL A 343 -4.89 17.50 -9.37
C VAL A 343 -4.36 17.08 -10.74
N LEU A 344 -5.11 16.30 -11.52
CA LEU A 344 -4.65 15.67 -12.76
C LEU A 344 -5.26 16.27 -14.03
N ASP A 345 -6.27 17.13 -13.92
CA ASP A 345 -7.12 17.54 -15.05
C ASP A 345 -6.37 18.20 -16.20
N ASP A 346 -5.39 19.05 -15.92
CA ASP A 346 -4.59 19.74 -16.94
C ASP A 346 -3.59 18.80 -17.68
N LEU A 347 -3.28 17.63 -17.12
CA LEU A 347 -2.46 16.60 -17.75
C LEU A 347 -3.29 15.61 -18.56
N VAL A 348 -4.58 15.42 -18.21
CA VAL A 348 -5.44 14.42 -18.83
C VAL A 348 -6.26 15.04 -19.95
N ALA A 349 -5.98 14.63 -21.19
CA ALA A 349 -6.69 15.14 -22.37
C ALA A 349 -8.12 14.59 -22.49
N HIS A 350 -8.40 13.41 -21.94
CA HIS A 350 -9.71 12.78 -21.99
C HIS A 350 -9.90 11.83 -20.81
N TRP A 351 -11.07 11.91 -20.14
CA TRP A 351 -11.46 11.02 -19.05
C TRP A 351 -12.48 9.99 -19.54
N ILE A 352 -12.27 8.74 -19.19
CA ILE A 352 -13.24 7.64 -19.36
C ILE A 352 -13.59 7.15 -17.97
N VAL A 353 -14.80 7.45 -17.51
CA VAL A 353 -15.28 6.96 -16.21
C VAL A 353 -15.98 5.63 -16.40
N CYS A 354 -15.72 4.67 -15.53
CA CYS A 354 -16.40 3.39 -15.55
C CYS A 354 -16.77 2.92 -14.14
N GLU A 355 -17.73 2.00 -14.08
CA GLU A 355 -18.18 1.35 -12.87
C GLU A 355 -17.30 0.11 -12.58
N MET A 356 -17.09 -0.18 -11.30
CA MET A 356 -16.43 -1.41 -10.82
C MET A 356 -17.49 -2.39 -10.33
N ASP A 357 -17.19 -3.67 -10.42
CA ASP A 357 -18.06 -4.75 -9.92
C ASP A 357 -17.95 -4.89 -8.39
N THR A 358 -18.35 -3.83 -7.68
CA THR A 358 -18.39 -3.80 -6.21
C THR A 358 -19.50 -2.87 -5.72
N PRO A 359 -20.23 -3.23 -4.66
CA PRO A 359 -21.28 -2.37 -4.08
C PRO A 359 -20.80 -0.99 -3.62
N ARG A 360 -19.50 -0.86 -3.36
CA ARG A 360 -18.87 0.40 -2.92
C ARG A 360 -18.48 1.32 -4.08
N SER A 361 -18.66 0.88 -5.33
CA SER A 361 -18.39 1.72 -6.49
C SER A 361 -19.40 2.87 -6.61
N HIS A 362 -18.97 4.01 -7.09
CA HIS A 362 -19.90 4.98 -7.66
C HIS A 362 -20.50 4.43 -8.96
N SER A 363 -21.79 4.71 -9.19
CA SER A 363 -22.37 4.50 -10.52
C SER A 363 -21.67 5.39 -11.56
N VAL A 364 -21.56 4.89 -12.77
CA VAL A 364 -20.93 5.62 -13.87
C VAL A 364 -21.59 6.98 -14.12
N GLN A 365 -22.93 7.06 -13.98
CA GLN A 365 -23.69 8.30 -14.12
C GLN A 365 -23.30 9.32 -13.05
N THR A 366 -23.09 8.89 -11.81
CA THR A 366 -22.66 9.75 -10.71
C THR A 366 -21.26 10.29 -10.95
N LEU A 367 -20.32 9.45 -11.37
CA LEU A 367 -18.96 9.86 -11.70
C LEU A 367 -18.95 10.88 -12.83
N GLN A 368 -19.59 10.56 -13.95
CA GLN A 368 -19.65 11.45 -15.11
C GLN A 368 -20.29 12.79 -14.78
N LYS A 369 -21.43 12.78 -14.06
CA LYS A 369 -22.11 14.00 -13.64
C LYS A 369 -21.22 14.88 -12.76
N LYS A 370 -20.56 14.31 -11.75
CA LYS A 370 -19.66 15.08 -10.86
C LYS A 370 -18.52 15.75 -11.63
N LEU A 371 -17.93 15.07 -12.61
CA LEU A 371 -16.86 15.63 -13.43
C LEU A 371 -17.39 16.77 -14.33
N ILE A 372 -18.54 16.60 -14.98
CA ILE A 372 -19.17 17.62 -15.81
C ILE A 372 -19.57 18.85 -14.97
N ASP A 373 -20.20 18.64 -13.81
CA ASP A 373 -20.59 19.70 -12.88
C ASP A 373 -19.38 20.49 -12.37
N TYR A 374 -18.23 19.84 -12.24
CA TYR A 374 -16.96 20.48 -11.90
C TYR A 374 -16.38 21.30 -13.08
N GLY A 375 -16.80 21.07 -14.32
CA GLY A 375 -16.35 21.79 -15.50
C GLY A 375 -15.47 21.00 -16.49
N ILE A 376 -15.31 19.68 -16.27
CA ILE A 376 -14.58 18.82 -17.19
C ILE A 376 -15.44 18.50 -18.41
N SER A 377 -15.05 19.01 -19.58
CA SER A 377 -15.79 18.83 -20.83
C SER A 377 -15.46 17.53 -21.56
N ASN A 378 -14.23 17.03 -21.42
CA ASN A 378 -13.74 15.86 -22.16
C ASN A 378 -13.91 14.59 -21.30
N VAL A 379 -15.15 14.20 -21.04
CA VAL A 379 -15.46 13.00 -20.27
C VAL A 379 -16.47 12.13 -21.00
N THR A 380 -16.17 10.84 -21.10
CA THR A 380 -17.10 9.80 -21.58
C THR A 380 -17.28 8.75 -20.51
N SER A 381 -18.34 7.96 -20.63
CA SER A 381 -18.65 6.87 -19.73
C SER A 381 -18.55 5.52 -20.41
N ALA A 382 -18.25 4.50 -19.63
CA ALA A 382 -18.28 3.10 -20.02
C ALA A 382 -18.99 2.29 -18.93
N SER A 383 -19.77 1.29 -19.30
CA SER A 383 -20.51 0.42 -18.38
C SER A 383 -19.59 -0.51 -17.57
N GLY A 384 -18.34 -0.62 -17.97
CA GLY A 384 -17.30 -1.43 -17.33
C GLY A 384 -15.98 -1.34 -18.06
N LEU A 385 -14.99 -2.06 -17.53
CA LEU A 385 -13.60 -1.97 -17.97
C LEU A 385 -13.40 -2.38 -19.45
N LEU A 386 -14.08 -3.42 -19.93
CA LEU A 386 -13.96 -3.87 -21.32
C LEU A 386 -14.48 -2.83 -22.33
N GLU A 387 -15.58 -2.14 -21.99
CA GLU A 387 -16.07 -1.04 -22.80
C GLU A 387 -15.11 0.15 -22.73
N ALA A 388 -14.55 0.46 -21.55
CA ALA A 388 -13.54 1.50 -21.40
C ALA A 388 -12.33 1.26 -22.30
N PHE A 389 -11.83 0.02 -22.38
CA PHE A 389 -10.74 -0.35 -23.31
C PHE A 389 -11.12 -0.18 -24.79
N SER A 390 -12.36 -0.48 -25.14
CA SER A 390 -12.86 -0.23 -26.49
C SER A 390 -12.91 1.26 -26.81
N ASN A 391 -13.35 2.06 -25.84
CA ASN A 391 -13.44 3.52 -25.96
C ASN A 391 -12.05 4.18 -26.09
N VAL A 392 -11.03 3.64 -25.40
CA VAL A 392 -9.62 4.10 -25.53
C VAL A 392 -9.19 4.14 -26.99
N LYS A 393 -9.52 3.11 -27.79
CA LYS A 393 -9.13 3.05 -29.22
C LYS A 393 -9.66 4.24 -30.04
N ASN A 394 -10.80 4.84 -29.63
CA ASN A 394 -11.42 5.96 -30.30
C ASN A 394 -10.79 7.32 -29.93
N HIS A 395 -10.18 7.40 -28.76
CA HIS A 395 -9.65 8.65 -28.17
C HIS A 395 -8.12 8.72 -28.15
N THR A 396 -7.40 7.64 -28.51
CA THR A 396 -5.94 7.58 -28.44
C THR A 396 -5.28 7.28 -29.79
N LYS A 397 -4.09 7.86 -30.01
CA LYS A 397 -3.20 7.53 -31.09
C LYS A 397 -2.17 6.49 -30.65
N LYS A 398 -1.42 5.92 -31.59
CA LYS A 398 -0.41 4.88 -31.35
C LYS A 398 0.61 5.22 -30.25
N ASN A 399 0.93 6.49 -30.07
CA ASN A 399 1.97 6.94 -29.13
C ASN A 399 1.41 7.63 -27.89
N ASP A 400 0.07 7.71 -27.74
CA ASP A 400 -0.53 8.30 -26.55
C ASP A 400 -0.38 7.35 -25.34
N ARG A 401 -0.57 7.89 -24.14
CA ARG A 401 -0.56 7.15 -22.89
C ARG A 401 -1.96 6.89 -22.39
N ILE A 402 -2.13 5.77 -21.78
CA ILE A 402 -3.39 5.39 -21.11
C ILE A 402 -3.07 5.22 -19.64
N LEU A 403 -3.69 6.05 -18.81
CA LEU A 403 -3.62 5.94 -17.35
C LEU A 403 -4.84 5.18 -16.86
N ILE A 404 -4.65 4.17 -16.01
CA ILE A 404 -5.72 3.50 -15.29
C ILE A 404 -5.50 3.76 -13.81
N THR A 405 -6.49 4.41 -13.15
CA THR A 405 -6.30 4.87 -11.77
C THR A 405 -7.62 5.00 -11.01
N GLY A 406 -7.51 5.19 -9.69
CA GLY A 406 -8.61 5.48 -8.78
C GLY A 406 -8.95 4.35 -7.79
N SER A 407 -8.55 3.11 -8.06
CA SER A 407 -8.79 2.00 -7.13
C SER A 407 -7.97 0.76 -7.49
N PHE A 408 -7.73 -0.11 -6.51
CA PHE A 408 -7.24 -1.47 -6.75
C PHE A 408 -8.22 -2.27 -7.61
N GLU A 409 -9.53 -2.08 -7.40
CA GLU A 409 -10.61 -2.78 -8.09
C GLU A 409 -10.71 -2.48 -9.61
N ILE A 410 -10.09 -1.42 -10.08
CA ILE A 410 -9.99 -1.15 -11.52
C ILE A 410 -8.63 -1.53 -12.07
N VAL A 411 -7.56 -1.27 -11.31
CA VAL A 411 -6.18 -1.52 -11.74
C VAL A 411 -5.87 -3.01 -11.84
N GLY A 412 -6.35 -3.82 -10.89
CA GLY A 412 -6.15 -5.27 -10.90
C GLY A 412 -6.71 -5.95 -12.14
N PRO A 413 -8.02 -5.87 -12.41
CA PRO A 413 -8.62 -6.44 -13.62
C PRO A 413 -7.99 -5.89 -14.90
N ALA A 414 -7.61 -4.61 -14.93
CA ALA A 414 -6.92 -4.01 -16.08
C ALA A 414 -5.55 -4.65 -16.33
N LYS A 415 -4.77 -4.86 -15.27
CA LYS A 415 -3.49 -5.56 -15.36
C LYS A 415 -3.67 -6.98 -15.87
N LYS A 416 -4.61 -7.74 -15.30
CA LYS A 416 -4.92 -9.11 -15.73
C LYS A 416 -5.29 -9.18 -17.21
N TRP A 417 -6.07 -8.22 -17.69
CA TRP A 417 -6.41 -8.14 -19.12
C TRP A 417 -5.17 -7.82 -19.96
N LEU A 418 -4.36 -6.84 -19.56
CA LEU A 418 -3.13 -6.47 -20.26
C LEU A 418 -2.13 -7.64 -20.33
N ASP A 419 -2.02 -8.43 -19.29
CA ASP A 419 -1.12 -9.60 -19.24
C ASP A 419 -1.60 -10.74 -20.19
N SER A 420 -2.91 -10.76 -20.56
CA SER A 420 -3.50 -11.76 -21.46
C SER A 420 -3.44 -11.38 -22.95
N GLU A 421 -3.23 -10.10 -23.31
CA GLU A 421 -3.09 -9.56 -24.67
C GLU A 421 -1.63 -9.60 -25.16
#